data_3fa49859d07cf7ec2948bbe4c1adc55f
#
_entry.id   3fa49859d07cf7ec2948bbe4c1adc55f
#
_cell.length_a   1.000
_cell.length_b   1.000
_cell.length_c   1.000
_cell.angle_alpha   90.00
_cell.angle_beta   90.00
_cell.angle_gamma   90.00
#
_symmetry.space_group_name_H-M   'P 1'
#
loop_
_entity.id
_entity.type
_entity.pdbx_description
1 polymer ?
#
loop_
_entity_poly.entity_id
_entity_poly.type
_entity_poly.pdbx_seq_one_letter_code
_entity_poly.pdbx_strand_id
1 'polypeptide(L)'
;MRSLLLILMVASVASAQAPATSQKAAPAGNVQNGKKMFASDGCYQCHGYAGQGGAAGARLAPRPIAFEAFSKYVRHPSGQMPPYTAKVVSDQELTDIYAFLMTIPPPPDVKSLPILNP
;
A
#
# COMPACT_ATOMS: atom_id res chain seq x y z
N MET A 1 9.74 -44.13 55.04
CA MET A 1 10.29 -43.64 53.77
C MET A 1 9.09 -43.33 52.87
N ARG A 2 8.77 -42.05 52.71
CA ARG A 2 7.63 -41.58 51.92
C ARG A 2 8.20 -40.82 50.71
N SER A 3 8.18 -41.46 49.53
CA SER A 3 8.60 -40.85 48.27
C SER A 3 7.50 -39.91 47.75
N LEU A 4 7.82 -38.62 47.71
CA LEU A 4 7.00 -37.56 47.18
C LEU A 4 7.27 -37.44 45.66
N LEU A 5 6.34 -37.91 44.81
CA LEU A 5 6.40 -37.70 43.36
C LEU A 5 5.87 -36.31 43.07
N LEU A 6 6.77 -35.41 42.63
CA LEU A 6 6.44 -34.11 42.05
C LEU A 6 6.08 -34.30 40.55
N ILE A 7 4.80 -34.16 40.23
CA ILE A 7 4.35 -34.12 38.83
C ILE A 7 4.47 -32.69 38.35
N LEU A 8 5.43 -32.39 37.43
CA LEU A 8 5.53 -31.13 36.72
C LEU A 8 4.45 -31.11 35.61
N MET A 9 3.44 -30.29 35.81
CA MET A 9 2.49 -29.94 34.76
C MET A 9 3.12 -28.88 33.84
N VAL A 10 3.53 -29.28 32.64
CA VAL A 10 3.96 -28.38 31.58
C VAL A 10 2.71 -27.85 30.88
N ALA A 11 2.35 -26.60 31.16
CA ALA A 11 1.28 -25.91 30.46
C ALA A 11 1.78 -25.47 29.08
N SER A 12 1.33 -26.15 28.02
CA SER A 12 1.58 -25.74 26.63
C SER A 12 0.74 -24.53 26.30
N VAL A 13 1.36 -23.36 26.17
CA VAL A 13 0.70 -22.15 25.68
C VAL A 13 0.57 -22.27 24.15
N ALA A 14 -0.60 -22.61 23.68
CA ALA A 14 -0.91 -22.58 22.26
C ALA A 14 -1.04 -21.12 21.81
N SER A 15 -0.03 -20.60 21.11
CA SER A 15 -0.11 -19.29 20.45
C SER A 15 -1.10 -19.38 19.30
N ALA A 16 -2.28 -18.81 19.47
CA ALA A 16 -3.24 -18.61 18.39
C ALA A 16 -2.69 -17.54 17.44
N GLN A 17 -2.09 -17.98 16.35
CA GLN A 17 -1.75 -17.10 15.22
C GLN A 17 -3.05 -16.73 14.52
N ALA A 18 -3.41 -15.44 14.55
CA ALA A 18 -4.51 -14.92 13.74
C ALA A 18 -4.23 -15.21 12.26
N PRO A 19 -5.24 -15.63 11.47
CA PRO A 19 -5.04 -15.89 10.05
C PRO A 19 -4.63 -14.58 9.38
N ALA A 20 -3.42 -14.57 8.77
CA ALA A 20 -3.01 -13.52 7.86
C ALA A 20 -4.01 -13.52 6.71
N THR A 21 -4.80 -12.47 6.59
CA THR A 21 -5.69 -12.25 5.45
C THR A 21 -4.81 -12.23 4.21
N SER A 22 -4.91 -13.28 3.40
CA SER A 22 -4.22 -13.40 2.11
C SER A 22 -4.75 -12.28 1.22
N GLN A 23 -4.02 -11.15 1.18
CA GLN A 23 -4.32 -10.12 0.20
C GLN A 23 -4.07 -10.71 -1.17
N LYS A 24 -5.13 -10.80 -1.98
CA LYS A 24 -5.02 -11.21 -3.37
C LYS A 24 -3.95 -10.36 -4.04
N ALA A 25 -2.92 -11.00 -4.58
CA ALA A 25 -1.84 -10.30 -5.28
C ALA A 25 -2.43 -9.39 -6.36
N ALA A 26 -1.91 -8.16 -6.47
CA ALA A 26 -2.32 -7.26 -7.54
C ALA A 26 -2.00 -7.90 -8.90
N PRO A 27 -2.82 -7.70 -9.93
CA PRO A 27 -2.50 -8.13 -11.28
C PRO A 27 -1.16 -7.51 -11.74
N ALA A 28 -0.44 -8.21 -12.60
CA ALA A 28 0.79 -7.68 -13.18
C ALA A 28 0.47 -6.47 -14.08
N GLY A 29 1.11 -5.33 -13.81
CA GLY A 29 0.94 -4.10 -14.57
C GLY A 29 2.25 -3.61 -15.18
N ASN A 30 2.14 -2.74 -16.19
CA ASN A 30 3.27 -2.08 -16.82
C ASN A 30 3.63 -0.79 -16.07
N VAL A 31 4.75 -0.80 -15.36
CA VAL A 31 5.23 0.32 -14.54
C VAL A 31 5.42 1.61 -15.34
N GLN A 32 5.99 1.50 -16.54
CA GLN A 32 6.27 2.69 -17.37
C GLN A 32 4.98 3.33 -17.89
N ASN A 33 4.04 2.50 -18.33
CA ASN A 33 2.72 2.97 -18.72
C ASN A 33 1.99 3.57 -17.52
N GLY A 34 2.04 2.94 -16.36
CA GLY A 34 1.44 3.44 -15.13
C GLY A 34 1.95 4.81 -14.72
N LYS A 35 3.28 5.03 -14.81
CA LYS A 35 3.88 6.35 -14.57
C LYS A 35 3.36 7.41 -15.55
N LYS A 36 3.25 7.05 -16.83
CA LYS A 36 2.70 7.93 -17.86
C LYS A 36 1.23 8.26 -17.56
N MET A 37 0.41 7.27 -17.30
CA MET A 37 -1.02 7.46 -17.00
C MET A 37 -1.23 8.26 -15.71
N PHE A 38 -0.48 8.00 -14.66
CA PHE A 38 -0.52 8.77 -13.42
C PHE A 38 -0.30 10.27 -13.64
N ALA A 39 0.57 10.62 -14.59
CA ALA A 39 0.80 12.01 -14.99
C ALA A 39 -0.29 12.53 -15.94
N SER A 40 -0.62 11.80 -17.01
CA SER A 40 -1.57 12.27 -18.05
C SER A 40 -3.00 12.43 -17.53
N ASP A 41 -3.42 11.56 -16.59
CA ASP A 41 -4.76 11.59 -16.00
C ASP A 41 -4.86 12.55 -14.80
N GLY A 42 -3.77 13.29 -14.51
CA GLY A 42 -3.77 14.35 -13.51
C GLY A 42 -3.70 13.89 -12.05
N CYS A 43 -3.46 12.60 -11.78
CA CYS A 43 -3.36 12.06 -10.41
C CYS A 43 -2.31 12.81 -9.57
N TYR A 44 -1.18 13.17 -10.21
CA TYR A 44 -0.07 13.88 -9.55
C TYR A 44 -0.47 15.25 -9.00
N GLN A 45 -1.49 15.90 -9.54
CA GLN A 45 -1.88 17.26 -9.13
C GLN A 45 -2.30 17.29 -7.64
N CYS A 46 -2.96 16.25 -7.17
CA CYS A 46 -3.35 16.11 -5.78
C CYS A 46 -2.40 15.22 -4.98
N HIS A 47 -1.89 14.14 -5.61
CA HIS A 47 -1.13 13.10 -4.92
C HIS A 47 0.39 13.26 -5.02
N GLY A 48 0.89 14.25 -5.78
CA GLY A 48 2.32 14.45 -6.03
C GLY A 48 2.88 13.44 -7.05
N TYR A 49 3.98 13.80 -7.72
CA TYR A 49 4.55 13.00 -8.84
C TYR A 49 5.00 11.59 -8.47
N ALA A 50 5.31 11.35 -7.21
CA ALA A 50 5.64 10.04 -6.67
C ALA A 50 4.56 9.49 -5.72
N GLY A 51 3.33 10.00 -5.81
CA GLY A 51 2.26 9.58 -4.91
C GLY A 51 2.55 9.88 -3.43
N GLN A 52 3.44 10.83 -3.14
CA GLN A 52 3.85 11.18 -1.79
C GLN A 52 2.77 11.91 -1.00
N GLY A 53 1.67 12.31 -1.66
CA GLY A 53 0.63 13.12 -1.07
C GLY A 53 0.93 14.60 -1.05
N GLY A 54 -0.02 15.38 -0.58
CA GLY A 54 0.07 16.83 -0.44
C GLY A 54 -1.16 17.38 0.27
N ALA A 55 -1.34 18.71 0.23
CA ALA A 55 -2.48 19.37 0.84
C ALA A 55 -3.83 18.96 0.21
N ALA A 56 -3.83 18.60 -1.08
CA ALA A 56 -5.03 18.29 -1.83
C ALA A 56 -5.33 16.78 -1.95
N GLY A 57 -4.39 15.90 -1.63
CA GLY A 57 -4.58 14.46 -1.78
C GLY A 57 -3.75 13.62 -0.83
N ALA A 58 -4.30 12.49 -0.44
CA ALA A 58 -3.63 11.56 0.46
C ALA A 58 -2.35 10.97 -0.16
N ARG A 59 -1.44 10.51 0.69
CA ARG A 59 -0.28 9.72 0.28
C ARG A 59 -0.74 8.38 -0.29
N LEU A 60 -0.25 8.04 -1.49
CA LEU A 60 -0.50 6.77 -2.16
C LEU A 60 0.70 5.83 -2.06
N ALA A 61 1.91 6.37 -2.05
CA ALA A 61 3.16 5.61 -2.00
C ALA A 61 4.06 6.10 -0.84
N PRO A 62 5.00 5.27 -0.34
CA PRO A 62 5.15 3.85 -0.63
C PRO A 62 4.01 3.03 0.00
N ARG A 63 3.85 1.81 -0.38
CA ARG A 63 2.83 0.91 0.19
C ARG A 63 1.39 1.38 -0.03
N PRO A 64 0.92 1.41 -1.29
CA PRO A 64 -0.49 1.66 -1.56
C PRO A 64 -1.38 0.62 -0.86
N ILE A 65 -2.63 0.98 -0.60
CA ILE A 65 -3.63 0.03 -0.08
C ILE A 65 -3.80 -1.13 -1.05
N ALA A 66 -4.38 -2.26 -0.60
CA ALA A 66 -4.60 -3.42 -1.45
C ALA A 66 -5.28 -3.05 -2.78
N PHE A 67 -4.87 -3.68 -3.89
CA PHE A 67 -5.32 -3.32 -5.25
C PHE A 67 -6.84 -3.26 -5.39
N GLU A 68 -7.56 -4.21 -4.79
CA GLU A 68 -9.02 -4.24 -4.85
C GLU A 68 -9.63 -2.99 -4.19
N ALA A 69 -9.15 -2.60 -3.02
CA ALA A 69 -9.60 -1.38 -2.33
C ALA A 69 -9.20 -0.12 -3.10
N PHE A 70 -7.98 -0.08 -3.66
CA PHE A 70 -7.49 0.99 -4.51
C PHE A 70 -8.36 1.17 -5.74
N SER A 71 -8.62 0.10 -6.49
CA SER A 71 -9.45 0.11 -7.69
C SER A 71 -10.87 0.59 -7.38
N LYS A 72 -11.49 0.02 -6.34
CA LYS A 72 -12.82 0.42 -5.90
C LYS A 72 -12.88 1.90 -5.53
N TYR A 73 -11.88 2.41 -4.81
CA TYR A 73 -11.85 3.80 -4.39
C TYR A 73 -11.68 4.76 -5.56
N VAL A 74 -10.81 4.46 -6.53
CA VAL A 74 -10.64 5.27 -7.75
C VAL A 74 -11.93 5.36 -8.56
N ARG A 75 -12.71 4.27 -8.61
CA ARG A 75 -14.00 4.23 -9.31
C ARG A 75 -15.11 4.98 -8.55
N HIS A 76 -15.09 4.92 -7.22
CA HIS A 76 -16.12 5.47 -6.34
C HIS A 76 -15.46 6.18 -5.13
N PRO A 77 -14.76 7.29 -5.36
CA PRO A 77 -14.09 8.00 -4.29
C PRO A 77 -15.07 8.70 -3.35
N SER A 78 -14.62 8.97 -2.14
CA SER A 78 -15.27 9.90 -1.23
C SER A 78 -14.51 11.25 -1.20
N GLY A 79 -15.21 12.33 -0.85
CA GLY A 79 -14.61 13.66 -0.73
C GLY A 79 -14.43 14.36 -2.09
N GLN A 80 -13.30 15.04 -2.27
CA GLN A 80 -13.06 15.91 -3.42
C GLN A 80 -12.40 15.21 -4.62
N MET A 81 -11.96 13.97 -4.47
CA MET A 81 -11.39 13.22 -5.58
C MET A 81 -12.46 12.93 -6.63
N PRO A 82 -12.24 13.26 -7.92
CA PRO A 82 -13.20 12.92 -8.96
C PRO A 82 -13.21 11.40 -9.23
N PRO A 83 -14.36 10.82 -9.61
CA PRO A 83 -14.42 9.42 -10.00
C PRO A 83 -13.80 9.20 -11.39
N TYR A 84 -12.92 8.23 -11.51
CA TYR A 84 -12.35 7.81 -12.78
C TYR A 84 -13.07 6.55 -13.27
N THR A 85 -13.96 6.72 -14.25
CA THR A 85 -14.67 5.58 -14.85
C THR A 85 -13.74 4.75 -15.73
N ALA A 86 -14.12 3.52 -16.08
CA ALA A 86 -13.34 2.68 -16.98
C ALA A 86 -13.24 3.23 -18.42
N LYS A 87 -14.05 4.24 -18.77
CA LYS A 87 -13.94 4.97 -20.05
C LYS A 87 -12.81 6.00 -20.03
N VAL A 88 -12.42 6.50 -18.87
CA VAL A 88 -11.37 7.51 -18.70
C VAL A 88 -10.03 6.84 -18.37
N VAL A 89 -10.05 5.93 -17.40
CA VAL A 89 -8.91 5.09 -17.03
C VAL A 89 -9.37 3.64 -17.07
N SER A 90 -8.94 2.89 -18.06
CA SER A 90 -9.29 1.47 -18.20
C SER A 90 -8.82 0.65 -16.99
N ASP A 91 -9.30 -0.56 -16.83
CA ASP A 91 -8.87 -1.45 -15.73
C ASP A 91 -7.39 -1.84 -15.88
N GLN A 92 -6.91 -1.96 -17.13
CA GLN A 92 -5.48 -2.20 -17.37
C GLN A 92 -4.62 -1.00 -16.98
N GLU A 93 -5.00 0.21 -17.39
CA GLU A 93 -4.29 1.43 -17.00
C GLU A 93 -4.29 1.65 -15.50
N LEU A 94 -5.39 1.32 -14.82
CA LEU A 94 -5.46 1.39 -13.36
C LEU A 94 -4.52 0.36 -12.70
N THR A 95 -4.41 -0.83 -13.29
CA THR A 95 -3.45 -1.85 -12.87
C THR A 95 -2.01 -1.36 -13.08
N ASP A 96 -1.73 -0.72 -14.19
CA ASP A 96 -0.43 -0.15 -14.53
C ASP A 96 -0.05 0.98 -13.56
N ILE A 97 -0.99 1.89 -13.26
CA ILE A 97 -0.81 2.94 -12.25
C ILE A 97 -0.47 2.34 -10.89
N TYR A 98 -1.19 1.31 -10.49
CA TYR A 98 -0.90 0.63 -9.22
C TYR A 98 0.49 0.00 -9.21
N ALA A 99 0.89 -0.66 -10.30
CA ALA A 99 2.23 -1.22 -10.45
C ALA A 99 3.32 -0.14 -10.34
N PHE A 100 3.10 1.04 -10.93
CA PHE A 100 4.00 2.19 -10.76
C PHE A 100 4.11 2.61 -9.29
N LEU A 101 2.99 2.81 -8.59
CA LEU A 101 2.98 3.22 -7.19
C LEU A 101 3.71 2.22 -6.28
N MET A 102 3.64 0.93 -6.59
CA MET A 102 4.36 -0.13 -5.88
C MET A 102 5.88 -0.04 -6.03
N THR A 103 6.40 0.63 -7.06
CA THR A 103 7.85 0.78 -7.26
C THR A 103 8.45 1.95 -6.49
N ILE A 104 7.63 2.85 -5.95
CA ILE A 104 8.11 4.03 -5.25
C ILE A 104 8.73 3.61 -3.91
N PRO A 105 10.01 3.90 -3.68
CA PRO A 105 10.67 3.55 -2.43
C PRO A 105 10.18 4.44 -1.27
N PRO A 106 10.36 3.99 -0.02
CA PRO A 106 10.17 4.85 1.12
C PRO A 106 11.15 6.04 1.09
N PRO A 107 10.79 7.17 1.70
CA PRO A 107 11.73 8.28 1.83
C PRO A 107 12.97 7.83 2.62
N PRO A 108 14.13 8.45 2.39
CA PRO A 108 15.34 8.14 3.14
C PRO A 108 15.11 8.40 4.65
N ASP A 109 15.81 7.66 5.49
CA ASP A 109 15.80 7.91 6.93
C ASP A 109 16.34 9.34 7.20
N VAL A 110 15.65 10.08 8.03
CA VAL A 110 16.05 11.44 8.44
C VAL A 110 17.48 11.45 8.99
N LYS A 111 17.88 10.41 9.71
CA LYS A 111 19.24 10.25 10.25
C LYS A 111 20.30 10.08 9.16
N SER A 112 19.93 9.66 7.96
CA SER A 112 20.84 9.50 6.82
C SER A 112 21.05 10.78 6.03
N LEU A 113 20.36 11.86 6.35
CA LEU A 113 20.43 13.14 5.65
C LEU A 113 21.43 14.08 6.35
N PRO A 114 22.64 14.33 5.78
CA PRO A 114 23.66 15.15 6.44
C PRO A 114 23.22 16.57 6.76
N ILE A 115 22.34 17.14 5.93
CA ILE A 115 21.80 18.49 6.14
C ILE A 115 20.91 18.61 7.38
N LEU A 116 20.34 17.52 7.85
CA LEU A 116 19.48 17.47 9.04
C LEU A 116 20.23 16.95 10.29
N ASN A 117 21.46 16.48 10.12
CA ASN A 117 22.32 15.92 11.18
C ASN A 117 23.73 16.49 11.00
N PRO A 118 23.92 17.79 11.28
CA PRO A 118 25.22 18.47 11.17
C PRO A 118 26.26 17.97 12.17
#